data_79704c842f99576ace9e8762974ea578
#
_entry.id   79704c842f99576ace9e8762974ea578
#
_cell.length_a   1.000
_cell.length_b   1.000
_cell.length_c   1.000
_cell.angle_alpha   90.00
_cell.angle_beta   90.00
_cell.angle_gamma   90.00
#
_symmetry.space_group_name_H-M   'P 1'
#
loop_
_entity.id
_entity.type
_entity.pdbx_description
1 polymer ?
#
loop_
_entity_poly.entity_id
_entity_poly.type
_entity_poly.pdbx_seq_one_letter_code
_entity_poly.pdbx_strand_id
1 'polypeptide(L)'
;MKKLFLLTSFSALVILSGCGLNKGPGGELTGVGGRHKFKDDVPYGMVYIPGGTYLMGATDEDITGAQLNQSKQVTVSPFYMDETEISNNQYRQFVYYVRDSIAAKQLGGDYLVKGGDGNEYINPKKKIDWGNGKKKGKVSSTDALKGMFYDGDDQIFGKKELNVSKLTYNYSWFDWRGAANSNGKGSRSSFIHKDKVNVYPDTLVWIKDFAYAQNEPMVKSYFSHPAYDNYPVVGVTWRQARAFCDWRTKYFEDFRARQHKPG
;
A
#
# COMPACT_ATOMS: atom_id res chain seq x y z
N MET A 1 -61.86 48.59 12.22
CA MET A 1 -61.14 47.99 11.08
C MET A 1 -59.61 47.96 11.26
N LYS A 2 -58.96 49.03 11.71
CA LYS A 2 -57.47 49.04 11.86
C LYS A 2 -56.92 48.03 12.91
N LYS A 3 -57.63 47.80 14.01
CA LYS A 3 -57.22 46.83 15.04
C LYS A 3 -57.36 45.37 14.61
N LEU A 4 -58.34 45.07 13.75
CA LEU A 4 -58.51 43.73 13.21
C LEU A 4 -57.42 43.37 12.20
N PHE A 5 -56.99 44.34 11.41
CA PHE A 5 -55.89 44.17 10.46
C PHE A 5 -54.54 43.96 11.14
N LEU A 6 -54.32 44.59 12.30
CA LEU A 6 -53.11 44.43 13.09
C LEU A 6 -53.02 43.01 13.72
N LEU A 7 -54.19 42.50 14.20
CA LEU A 7 -54.23 41.14 14.78
C LEU A 7 -54.04 40.05 13.75
N THR A 8 -54.62 40.20 12.55
CA THR A 8 -54.44 39.22 11.45
C THR A 8 -53.01 39.26 10.89
N SER A 9 -52.35 40.44 10.82
CA SER A 9 -50.98 40.61 10.39
C SER A 9 -49.98 39.99 11.40
N PHE A 10 -50.25 40.13 12.70
CA PHE A 10 -49.41 39.52 13.73
C PHE A 10 -49.54 38.00 13.78
N SER A 11 -50.79 37.48 13.60
CA SER A 11 -51.04 36.03 13.51
C SER A 11 -50.38 35.38 12.28
N ALA A 12 -50.34 36.06 11.13
CA ALA A 12 -49.67 35.60 9.91
C ALA A 12 -48.13 35.58 10.09
N LEU A 13 -47.57 36.53 10.84
CA LEU A 13 -46.11 36.55 11.10
C LEU A 13 -45.67 35.41 12.01
N VAL A 14 -46.46 35.00 12.98
CA VAL A 14 -46.19 33.88 13.87
C VAL A 14 -46.25 32.53 13.14
N ILE A 15 -47.15 32.39 12.18
CA ILE A 15 -47.27 31.15 11.37
C ILE A 15 -46.08 31.01 10.39
N LEU A 16 -45.55 32.11 9.88
CA LEU A 16 -44.39 32.10 8.98
C LEU A 16 -43.06 31.85 9.70
N SER A 17 -42.96 32.06 10.99
CA SER A 17 -41.74 31.81 11.75
C SER A 17 -41.56 30.32 12.17
N GLY A 18 -42.60 29.49 12.02
CA GLY A 18 -42.60 28.11 12.44
C GLY A 18 -41.97 27.10 11.44
N CYS A 19 -41.72 27.48 10.19
CA CYS A 19 -41.36 26.54 9.12
C CYS A 19 -39.92 26.66 8.61
N GLY A 20 -38.97 27.16 9.35
CA GLY A 20 -37.68 27.38 8.73
C GLY A 20 -36.40 27.16 9.51
N LEU A 21 -36.45 26.92 10.80
CA LEU A 21 -35.25 27.07 11.64
C LEU A 21 -34.73 25.75 12.27
N ASN A 22 -35.36 24.64 12.08
CA ASN A 22 -34.78 23.38 12.48
C ASN A 22 -34.41 22.54 11.22
N LYS A 23 -33.28 22.85 10.62
CA LYS A 23 -32.52 21.85 9.88
C LYS A 23 -31.84 20.89 10.86
N GLY A 24 -32.63 20.30 11.75
CA GLY A 24 -32.24 19.09 12.41
C GLY A 24 -32.19 17.94 11.39
N PRO A 25 -31.42 16.91 11.61
CA PRO A 25 -31.44 15.74 10.76
C PRO A 25 -32.88 15.24 10.68
N GLY A 26 -33.47 15.26 9.49
CA GLY A 26 -34.89 15.05 9.25
C GLY A 26 -35.35 13.61 9.55
N GLY A 27 -35.43 13.25 10.82
CA GLY A 27 -36.02 11.98 11.25
C GLY A 27 -35.23 10.71 10.86
N GLU A 28 -34.11 10.82 10.21
CA GLU A 28 -33.20 9.70 9.95
C GLU A 28 -32.45 9.35 11.25
N LEU A 29 -32.30 8.07 11.52
CA LEU A 29 -31.44 7.51 12.57
C LEU A 29 -29.95 7.80 12.25
N THR A 30 -29.61 9.06 12.03
CA THR A 30 -28.23 9.50 11.80
C THR A 30 -27.65 9.89 13.14
N GLY A 31 -26.82 9.02 13.70
CA GLY A 31 -26.38 9.06 15.09
C GLY A 31 -25.72 10.36 15.57
N VAL A 32 -25.19 11.25 14.70
CA VAL A 32 -24.54 12.51 15.13
C VAL A 32 -24.81 13.59 14.09
N GLY A 33 -25.51 14.66 14.52
CA GLY A 33 -25.73 15.85 13.71
C GLY A 33 -24.40 16.59 13.43
N GLY A 34 -24.31 17.25 12.27
CA GLY A 34 -23.14 18.07 11.93
C GLY A 34 -21.94 17.30 11.37
N ARG A 35 -22.09 16.05 11.03
CA ARG A 35 -21.03 15.31 10.32
C ARG A 35 -20.76 15.93 8.96
N HIS A 36 -19.54 16.35 8.75
CA HIS A 36 -19.06 16.67 7.41
C HIS A 36 -19.14 15.39 6.54
N LYS A 37 -19.52 15.55 5.27
CA LYS A 37 -19.46 14.44 4.32
C LYS A 37 -18.03 13.91 4.32
N PHE A 38 -17.89 12.66 4.69
CA PHE A 38 -16.61 11.97 4.56
C PHE A 38 -16.28 11.86 3.07
N LYS A 39 -15.20 12.49 2.66
CA LYS A 39 -14.64 12.34 1.32
C LYS A 39 -13.42 11.45 1.46
N ASP A 40 -13.53 10.25 0.99
CA ASP A 40 -12.40 9.33 0.95
C ASP A 40 -11.50 9.67 -0.23
N ASP A 41 -10.20 9.71 0.03
CA ASP A 41 -9.21 9.86 -1.03
C ASP A 41 -8.92 8.47 -1.59
N VAL A 42 -9.33 8.25 -2.83
CA VAL A 42 -9.05 6.99 -3.53
C VAL A 42 -7.54 6.79 -3.64
N PRO A 43 -6.98 5.68 -3.17
CA PRO A 43 -5.56 5.41 -3.31
C PRO A 43 -5.16 5.36 -4.79
N TYR A 44 -3.97 5.87 -5.08
CA TYR A 44 -3.47 5.93 -6.46
C TYR A 44 -3.44 4.55 -7.13
N GLY A 45 -4.04 4.46 -8.34
CA GLY A 45 -4.11 3.22 -9.13
C GLY A 45 -5.18 2.23 -8.65
N MET A 46 -6.01 2.60 -7.67
CA MET A 46 -7.13 1.78 -7.21
C MET A 46 -8.47 2.33 -7.70
N VAL A 47 -9.43 1.43 -7.83
CA VAL A 47 -10.84 1.75 -8.12
C VAL A 47 -11.70 1.31 -6.96
N TYR A 48 -12.77 2.04 -6.72
CA TYR A 48 -13.76 1.69 -5.72
C TYR A 48 -14.68 0.59 -6.26
N ILE A 49 -14.75 -0.52 -5.54
CA ILE A 49 -15.67 -1.63 -5.83
C ILE A 49 -16.84 -1.53 -4.84
N PRO A 50 -18.06 -1.30 -5.32
CA PRO A 50 -19.24 -1.25 -4.47
C PRO A 50 -19.51 -2.61 -3.84
N GLY A 51 -20.05 -2.60 -2.63
CA GLY A 51 -20.49 -3.84 -1.98
C GLY A 51 -21.61 -4.52 -2.77
N GLY A 52 -21.63 -5.83 -2.72
CA GLY A 52 -22.63 -6.61 -3.45
C GLY A 52 -22.70 -8.05 -2.98
N THR A 53 -23.67 -8.76 -3.52
CA THR A 53 -23.89 -10.18 -3.24
C THR A 53 -23.79 -10.95 -4.54
N TYR A 54 -23.07 -12.07 -4.53
CA TYR A 54 -22.90 -12.94 -5.67
C TYR A 54 -22.95 -14.42 -5.26
N LEU A 55 -23.18 -15.30 -6.22
CA LEU A 55 -23.12 -16.74 -6.04
C LEU A 55 -21.69 -17.22 -6.33
N MET A 56 -21.07 -17.84 -5.34
CA MET A 56 -19.74 -18.45 -5.44
C MET A 56 -19.89 -19.97 -5.45
N GLY A 57 -19.28 -20.64 -6.39
CA GLY A 57 -19.31 -22.10 -6.52
C GLY A 57 -19.35 -22.54 -7.97
N ALA A 58 -19.67 -23.82 -8.18
CA ALA A 58 -19.79 -24.40 -9.51
C ALA A 58 -20.93 -23.69 -10.29
N THR A 59 -20.64 -23.34 -11.53
CA THR A 59 -21.59 -22.75 -12.48
C THR A 59 -22.06 -23.82 -13.46
N ASP A 60 -23.08 -23.50 -14.26
CA ASP A 60 -23.57 -24.37 -15.35
C ASP A 60 -22.51 -24.68 -16.42
N GLU A 61 -21.39 -23.94 -16.39
CA GLU A 61 -20.23 -24.13 -17.27
C GLU A 61 -19.22 -25.15 -16.72
N ASP A 62 -19.46 -25.77 -15.56
CA ASP A 62 -18.62 -26.82 -15.03
C ASP A 62 -18.81 -28.11 -15.86
N ILE A 63 -17.96 -28.26 -16.88
CA ILE A 63 -17.97 -29.38 -17.84
C ILE A 63 -17.77 -30.73 -17.12
N THR A 64 -17.08 -30.74 -16.00
CA THR A 64 -16.82 -31.96 -15.24
C THR A 64 -18.01 -32.43 -14.41
N GLY A 65 -19.02 -31.58 -14.24
CA GLY A 65 -20.24 -31.90 -13.50
C GLY A 65 -19.98 -32.36 -12.07
N ALA A 66 -18.83 -31.98 -11.52
CA ALA A 66 -18.35 -32.49 -10.24
C ALA A 66 -19.13 -31.96 -9.04
N GLN A 67 -20.30 -31.44 -9.15
CA GLN A 67 -21.26 -30.94 -8.15
C GLN A 67 -20.81 -30.96 -6.66
N LEU A 68 -19.49 -31.10 -6.44
CA LEU A 68 -18.86 -31.14 -5.13
C LEU A 68 -18.88 -29.77 -4.44
N ASN A 69 -18.95 -28.70 -5.24
CA ASN A 69 -19.00 -27.34 -4.75
C ASN A 69 -20.40 -26.75 -4.96
N GLN A 70 -21.23 -26.84 -3.96
CA GLN A 70 -22.55 -26.19 -3.99
C GLN A 70 -22.41 -24.66 -4.07
N SER A 71 -23.27 -24.04 -4.87
CA SER A 71 -23.34 -22.59 -4.96
C SER A 71 -23.68 -21.98 -3.60
N LYS A 72 -22.87 -21.04 -3.14
CA LYS A 72 -23.07 -20.32 -1.90
C LYS A 72 -23.21 -18.83 -2.19
N GLN A 73 -24.27 -18.24 -1.65
CA GLN A 73 -24.43 -16.79 -1.68
C GLN A 73 -23.47 -16.12 -0.72
N VAL A 74 -22.62 -15.21 -1.25
CA VAL A 74 -21.60 -14.47 -0.49
C VAL A 74 -21.82 -12.98 -0.66
N THR A 75 -21.90 -12.26 0.46
CA THR A 75 -21.97 -10.80 0.47
C THR A 75 -20.59 -10.24 0.79
N VAL A 76 -20.11 -9.33 -0.06
CA VAL A 76 -18.83 -8.64 0.09
C VAL A 76 -19.08 -7.18 0.38
N SER A 77 -18.43 -6.65 1.42
CA SER A 77 -18.44 -5.21 1.71
C SER A 77 -17.68 -4.44 0.65
N PRO A 78 -17.95 -3.13 0.46
CA PRO A 78 -17.23 -2.30 -0.48
C PRO A 78 -15.74 -2.23 -0.13
N PHE A 79 -14.88 -2.15 -1.14
CA PHE A 79 -13.43 -2.10 -0.98
C PHE A 79 -12.76 -1.39 -2.15
N TYR A 80 -11.48 -1.06 -1.99
CA TYR A 80 -10.64 -0.57 -3.08
C TYR A 80 -9.79 -1.71 -3.63
N MET A 81 -9.67 -1.76 -4.93
CA MET A 81 -8.87 -2.76 -5.63
C MET A 81 -8.02 -2.09 -6.70
N ASP A 82 -6.83 -2.60 -6.93
CA ASP A 82 -6.01 -2.14 -8.05
C ASP A 82 -6.73 -2.39 -9.38
N GLU A 83 -6.72 -1.40 -10.27
CA GLU A 83 -7.36 -1.48 -11.58
C GLU A 83 -6.66 -2.49 -12.50
N THR A 84 -5.35 -2.65 -12.31
CA THR A 84 -4.50 -3.55 -13.08
C THR A 84 -3.62 -4.38 -12.14
N GLU A 85 -3.04 -5.45 -12.65
CA GLU A 85 -1.98 -6.17 -11.97
C GLU A 85 -0.80 -5.24 -11.68
N ILE A 86 -0.09 -5.49 -10.58
CA ILE A 86 1.09 -4.72 -10.21
C ILE A 86 2.21 -4.97 -11.23
N SER A 87 2.65 -3.91 -11.87
CA SER A 87 3.70 -3.98 -12.89
C SER A 87 5.12 -4.09 -12.30
N ASN A 88 6.06 -4.54 -13.14
CA ASN A 88 7.48 -4.59 -12.76
C ASN A 88 7.99 -3.22 -12.30
N ASN A 89 7.60 -2.13 -12.96
CA ASN A 89 7.99 -0.78 -12.57
C ASN A 89 7.47 -0.42 -11.18
N GLN A 90 6.19 -0.67 -10.90
CA GLN A 90 5.60 -0.39 -9.60
C GLN A 90 6.29 -1.19 -8.48
N TYR A 91 6.52 -2.47 -8.70
CA TYR A 91 7.20 -3.31 -7.71
C TYR A 91 8.67 -2.93 -7.53
N ARG A 92 9.37 -2.51 -8.60
CA ARG A 92 10.74 -1.99 -8.50
C ARG A 92 10.86 -0.72 -7.64
N GLN A 93 9.84 0.13 -7.61
CA GLN A 93 9.84 1.29 -6.71
C GLN A 93 9.94 0.86 -5.24
N PHE A 94 9.24 -0.20 -4.86
CA PHE A 94 9.36 -0.80 -3.53
C PHE A 94 10.76 -1.35 -3.28
N VAL A 95 11.30 -2.13 -4.22
CA VAL A 95 12.65 -2.70 -4.10
C VAL A 95 13.70 -1.58 -3.97
N TYR A 96 13.59 -0.53 -4.76
CA TYR A 96 14.50 0.62 -4.69
C TYR A 96 14.34 1.40 -3.37
N TYR A 97 13.12 1.57 -2.88
CA TYR A 97 12.90 2.17 -1.58
C TYR A 97 13.61 1.37 -0.47
N VAL A 98 13.48 0.05 -0.48
CA VAL A 98 14.16 -0.82 0.51
C VAL A 98 15.67 -0.72 0.38
N ARG A 99 16.19 -0.77 -0.84
CA ARG A 99 17.62 -0.58 -1.14
C ARG A 99 18.14 0.75 -0.57
N ASP A 100 17.44 1.83 -0.88
CA ASP A 100 17.84 3.18 -0.48
C ASP A 100 17.68 3.39 1.03
N SER A 101 16.68 2.73 1.64
CA SER A 101 16.51 2.75 3.11
C SER A 101 17.67 2.07 3.82
N ILE A 102 18.11 0.92 3.33
CA ILE A 102 19.27 0.21 3.90
C ILE A 102 20.53 1.05 3.72
N ALA A 103 20.74 1.61 2.54
CA ALA A 103 21.89 2.46 2.24
C ALA A 103 21.90 3.73 3.10
N ALA A 104 20.76 4.41 3.26
CA ALA A 104 20.66 5.60 4.11
C ALA A 104 21.00 5.29 5.57
N LYS A 105 20.56 4.14 6.09
CA LYS A 105 20.90 3.70 7.44
C LYS A 105 22.39 3.39 7.62
N GLN A 106 23.04 2.84 6.60
CA GLN A 106 24.48 2.57 6.63
C GLN A 106 25.32 3.87 6.54
N LEU A 107 24.85 4.83 5.75
CA LEU A 107 25.50 6.12 5.60
C LEU A 107 25.30 7.05 6.81
N GLY A 108 24.14 6.95 7.45
CA GLY A 108 23.76 7.77 8.61
C GLY A 108 23.72 9.28 8.34
N GLY A 109 23.76 10.09 9.42
CA GLY A 109 23.86 11.54 9.32
C GLY A 109 22.79 12.21 8.45
N ASP A 110 23.20 13.00 7.46
CA ASP A 110 22.32 13.79 6.59
C ASP A 110 21.36 12.94 5.71
N TYR A 111 21.59 11.64 5.59
CA TYR A 111 20.74 10.74 4.79
C TYR A 111 19.46 10.32 5.52
N LEU A 112 19.38 10.58 6.82
CA LEU A 112 18.23 10.28 7.65
C LEU A 112 17.63 11.56 8.24
N VAL A 113 16.31 11.57 8.38
CA VAL A 113 15.54 12.64 9.03
C VAL A 113 14.69 12.01 10.12
N LYS A 114 14.69 12.61 11.30
CA LYS A 114 13.81 12.19 12.39
C LYS A 114 12.40 12.70 12.13
N GLY A 115 11.44 11.79 12.11
CA GLY A 115 10.03 12.13 12.08
C GLY A 115 9.50 12.63 13.43
N GLY A 116 8.32 13.19 13.43
CA GLY A 116 7.64 13.62 14.66
C GLY A 116 7.27 12.46 15.60
N ASP A 117 7.26 11.24 15.09
CA ASP A 117 7.03 9.98 15.83
C ASP A 117 8.30 9.38 16.44
N GLY A 118 9.45 10.07 16.29
CA GLY A 118 10.76 9.61 16.77
C GLY A 118 11.45 8.57 15.87
N ASN A 119 10.81 8.14 14.79
CA ASN A 119 11.40 7.21 13.82
C ASN A 119 12.30 7.95 12.82
N GLU A 120 13.28 7.23 12.30
CA GLU A 120 14.18 7.73 11.27
C GLU A 120 13.67 7.36 9.87
N TYR A 121 13.56 8.36 9.01
CA TYR A 121 13.10 8.25 7.62
C TYR A 121 14.21 8.67 6.67
N ILE A 122 14.15 8.17 5.43
CA ILE A 122 15.07 8.59 4.38
C ILE A 122 14.85 10.09 4.09
N ASN A 123 15.95 10.84 4.02
CA ASN A 123 15.91 12.23 3.63
C ASN A 123 15.67 12.38 2.11
N PRO A 124 14.49 12.84 1.67
CA PRO A 124 14.18 12.91 0.24
C PRO A 124 15.02 13.95 -0.51
N LYS A 125 15.64 14.89 0.20
CA LYS A 125 16.49 15.93 -0.39
C LYS A 125 17.91 15.44 -0.67
N LYS A 126 18.32 14.32 -0.07
CA LYS A 126 19.70 13.80 -0.19
C LYS A 126 19.70 12.56 -1.07
N LYS A 127 20.27 12.67 -2.26
CA LYS A 127 20.42 11.53 -3.17
C LYS A 127 21.62 10.68 -2.75
N ILE A 128 21.42 9.36 -2.74
CA ILE A 128 22.47 8.38 -2.45
C ILE A 128 23.34 8.27 -3.71
N ASP A 129 24.64 8.42 -3.52
CA ASP A 129 25.63 8.23 -4.60
C ASP A 129 26.02 6.74 -4.64
N TRP A 130 25.56 6.04 -5.66
CA TRP A 130 25.82 4.61 -5.89
C TRP A 130 27.15 4.34 -6.59
N GLY A 131 27.98 5.39 -6.76
CA GLY A 131 29.34 5.27 -7.34
C GLY A 131 29.38 5.28 -8.87
N ASN A 132 28.32 5.71 -9.53
CA ASN A 132 28.29 5.88 -11.00
C ASN A 132 28.93 7.20 -11.47
N GLY A 133 29.38 8.03 -10.55
CA GLY A 133 30.01 9.32 -10.86
C GLY A 133 31.45 9.39 -10.34
N LYS A 134 32.39 9.58 -11.21
CA LYS A 134 33.82 9.89 -10.89
C LYS A 134 33.91 11.29 -10.28
N LYS A 135 33.66 11.43 -8.98
CA LYS A 135 34.00 12.65 -8.24
C LYS A 135 35.36 12.44 -7.55
N LYS A 136 36.39 13.03 -8.12
CA LYS A 136 37.70 13.13 -7.49
C LYS A 136 37.58 13.87 -6.13
N GLY A 137 38.03 13.24 -5.05
CA GLY A 137 38.45 13.96 -3.84
C GLY A 137 37.49 13.99 -2.64
N LYS A 138 36.41 13.22 -2.60
CA LYS A 138 35.64 12.94 -1.34
C LYS A 138 35.72 11.47 -1.02
N VAL A 139 35.90 11.16 0.28
CA VAL A 139 35.74 9.79 0.81
C VAL A 139 34.40 9.28 0.27
N SER A 140 34.52 8.34 -0.64
CA SER A 140 33.39 7.90 -1.46
C SER A 140 32.39 7.22 -0.52
N SER A 141 31.14 7.67 -0.54
CA SER A 141 29.99 6.95 0.06
C SER A 141 29.95 5.48 -0.41
N THR A 142 30.68 5.15 -1.45
CA THR A 142 30.91 3.82 -2.01
C THR A 142 31.56 2.85 -1.03
N ASP A 143 32.47 3.32 -0.16
CA ASP A 143 33.15 2.42 0.79
C ASP A 143 32.21 1.97 1.91
N ALA A 144 31.37 2.87 2.41
CA ALA A 144 30.36 2.53 3.40
C ALA A 144 29.30 1.54 2.85
N LEU A 145 29.05 1.57 1.53
CA LEU A 145 28.06 0.72 0.88
C LEU A 145 28.64 -0.60 0.31
N LYS A 146 29.94 -0.87 0.49
CA LYS A 146 30.57 -2.12 0.02
C LYS A 146 29.80 -3.36 0.45
N GLY A 147 29.33 -3.36 1.71
CA GLY A 147 28.57 -4.46 2.26
C GLY A 147 27.24 -4.76 1.56
N MET A 148 26.72 -3.88 0.70
CA MET A 148 25.50 -4.11 -0.07
C MET A 148 25.73 -4.81 -1.40
N PHE A 149 26.99 -4.97 -1.83
CA PHE A 149 27.35 -5.60 -3.09
C PHE A 149 27.93 -6.98 -2.86
N TYR A 150 27.96 -7.78 -3.91
CA TYR A 150 28.74 -9.02 -3.93
C TYR A 150 30.22 -8.67 -3.87
N ASP A 151 31.00 -9.45 -3.13
CA ASP A 151 32.44 -9.24 -2.92
C ASP A 151 33.21 -10.54 -3.16
N GLY A 152 34.47 -10.42 -3.56
CA GLY A 152 35.38 -11.53 -3.78
C GLY A 152 34.88 -12.54 -4.82
N ASP A 153 34.85 -13.82 -4.44
CA ASP A 153 34.50 -14.94 -5.32
C ASP A 153 33.03 -14.96 -5.77
N ASP A 154 32.18 -14.22 -5.07
CA ASP A 154 30.75 -14.09 -5.41
C ASP A 154 30.51 -13.09 -6.58
N GLN A 155 31.54 -12.36 -7.01
CA GLN A 155 31.42 -11.42 -8.12
C GLN A 155 31.49 -12.15 -9.47
N ILE A 156 30.45 -11.96 -10.30
CA ILE A 156 30.44 -12.48 -11.66
C ILE A 156 31.20 -11.50 -12.58
N PHE A 157 32.28 -11.98 -13.19
CA PHE A 157 33.13 -11.20 -14.10
C PHE A 157 33.65 -9.88 -13.51
N GLY A 158 33.88 -9.81 -12.19
CA GLY A 158 34.38 -8.62 -11.51
C GLY A 158 33.43 -7.42 -11.57
N LYS A 159 32.16 -7.62 -11.93
CA LYS A 159 31.16 -6.56 -11.97
C LYS A 159 30.62 -6.30 -10.57
N LYS A 160 30.49 -5.01 -10.26
CA LYS A 160 29.85 -4.57 -9.02
C LYS A 160 28.34 -4.75 -9.12
N GLU A 161 27.82 -5.82 -8.54
CA GLU A 161 26.40 -6.15 -8.53
C GLU A 161 25.83 -6.06 -7.11
N LEU A 162 24.60 -5.56 -6.99
CA LEU A 162 23.91 -5.46 -5.71
C LEU A 162 23.56 -6.86 -5.20
N ASN A 163 23.92 -7.15 -3.95
CA ASN A 163 23.53 -8.39 -3.31
C ASN A 163 22.05 -8.34 -2.90
N VAL A 164 21.21 -8.89 -3.77
CA VAL A 164 19.75 -8.88 -3.60
C VAL A 164 19.28 -9.65 -2.37
N SER A 165 20.09 -10.59 -1.85
CA SER A 165 19.74 -11.34 -0.64
C SER A 165 19.70 -10.45 0.62
N LYS A 166 20.40 -9.31 0.59
CA LYS A 166 20.42 -8.32 1.68
C LYS A 166 19.25 -7.35 1.67
N LEU A 167 18.46 -7.33 0.60
CA LEU A 167 17.30 -6.45 0.46
C LEU A 167 16.12 -7.00 1.26
N THR A 168 16.11 -6.71 2.54
CA THR A 168 15.08 -7.19 3.46
C THR A 168 14.23 -6.05 4.00
N TYR A 169 12.94 -6.27 4.06
CA TYR A 169 11.96 -5.34 4.59
C TYR A 169 11.27 -5.93 5.82
N ASN A 170 11.18 -5.15 6.88
CA ASN A 170 10.47 -5.51 8.09
C ASN A 170 9.11 -4.84 8.08
N TYR A 171 8.07 -5.60 8.27
CA TYR A 171 6.71 -5.08 8.38
C TYR A 171 5.97 -5.72 9.55
N SER A 172 4.89 -5.09 9.96
CA SER A 172 4.03 -5.60 11.01
C SER A 172 2.58 -5.60 10.51
N TRP A 173 1.81 -6.57 10.96
CA TRP A 173 0.41 -6.67 10.65
C TRP A 173 -0.40 -7.12 11.87
N PHE A 174 -1.65 -6.72 11.90
CA PHE A 174 -2.55 -7.06 12.98
C PHE A 174 -3.42 -8.24 12.59
N ASP A 175 -3.46 -9.27 13.44
CA ASP A 175 -4.33 -10.43 13.27
C ASP A 175 -5.74 -10.14 13.79
N TRP A 176 -6.56 -9.55 12.95
CA TRP A 176 -7.94 -9.22 13.24
C TRP A 176 -8.78 -10.45 13.57
N ARG A 177 -8.52 -11.58 12.91
CA ARG A 177 -9.27 -12.83 13.13
C ARG A 177 -8.91 -13.43 14.47
N GLY A 178 -7.65 -13.52 14.82
CA GLY A 178 -7.19 -13.98 16.12
C GLY A 178 -7.73 -13.10 17.24
N ALA A 179 -7.68 -11.78 17.06
CA ALA A 179 -8.21 -10.81 18.02
C ALA A 179 -9.72 -10.97 18.23
N ALA A 180 -10.50 -11.14 17.16
CA ALA A 180 -11.95 -11.35 17.23
C ALA A 180 -12.30 -12.67 17.96
N ASN A 181 -11.58 -13.75 17.64
CA ASN A 181 -11.80 -15.06 18.24
C ASN A 181 -11.37 -15.15 19.71
N SER A 182 -10.52 -14.24 20.17
CA SER A 182 -10.04 -14.22 21.56
C SER A 182 -11.09 -13.79 22.58
N ASN A 183 -12.25 -13.27 22.12
CA ASN A 183 -13.33 -12.75 22.99
C ASN A 183 -12.82 -11.73 24.02
N GLY A 184 -11.89 -10.89 23.63
CA GLY A 184 -11.28 -9.88 24.50
C GLY A 184 -10.23 -10.41 25.48
N LYS A 185 -9.86 -11.69 25.37
CA LYS A 185 -8.78 -12.27 26.17
C LYS A 185 -7.43 -11.99 25.52
N GLY A 186 -6.47 -11.50 26.30
CA GLY A 186 -5.12 -11.21 25.85
C GLY A 186 -4.85 -9.71 25.61
N SER A 187 -3.57 -9.39 25.52
CA SER A 187 -3.12 -8.03 25.20
C SER A 187 -3.26 -7.75 23.70
N ARG A 188 -3.61 -6.52 23.31
CA ARG A 188 -3.63 -6.10 21.90
C ARG A 188 -2.29 -6.33 21.19
N SER A 189 -1.20 -6.21 21.90
CA SER A 189 0.13 -6.43 21.36
C SER A 189 0.40 -7.88 20.94
N SER A 190 -0.29 -8.86 21.52
CA SER A 190 -0.13 -10.29 21.17
C SER A 190 -0.66 -10.62 19.76
N PHE A 191 -1.53 -9.77 19.20
CA PHE A 191 -2.08 -9.91 17.85
C PHE A 191 -1.30 -9.12 16.80
N ILE A 192 -0.21 -8.43 17.21
CA ILE A 192 0.68 -7.74 16.28
C ILE A 192 1.81 -8.69 15.91
N HIS A 193 1.79 -9.16 14.69
CA HIS A 193 2.85 -10.01 14.14
C HIS A 193 3.88 -9.16 13.42
N LYS A 194 5.15 -9.45 13.62
CA LYS A 194 6.27 -8.83 12.91
C LYS A 194 6.90 -9.87 11.99
N ASP A 195 7.17 -9.48 10.77
CA ASP A 195 7.78 -10.36 9.79
C ASP A 195 8.91 -9.64 9.04
N LYS A 196 9.84 -10.42 8.54
CA LYS A 196 10.97 -9.97 7.74
C LYS A 196 11.01 -10.76 6.45
N VAL A 197 11.05 -10.07 5.32
CA VAL A 197 11.05 -10.70 4.00
C VAL A 197 12.11 -10.09 3.09
N ASN A 198 12.75 -10.91 2.28
CA ASN A 198 13.51 -10.43 1.14
C ASN A 198 12.53 -9.91 0.08
N VAL A 199 12.78 -8.71 -0.44
CA VAL A 199 11.83 -8.04 -1.34
C VAL A 199 12.09 -8.32 -2.82
N TYR A 200 13.24 -8.89 -3.17
CA TYR A 200 13.57 -9.14 -4.56
C TYR A 200 12.79 -10.34 -5.10
N PRO A 201 12.13 -10.24 -6.28
CA PRO A 201 11.38 -11.34 -6.85
C PRO A 201 12.29 -12.54 -7.19
N ASP A 202 11.76 -13.75 -7.15
CA ASP A 202 12.46 -14.94 -7.63
C ASP A 202 12.44 -14.96 -9.16
N THR A 203 13.55 -14.59 -9.78
CA THR A 203 13.67 -14.61 -11.25
C THR A 203 13.83 -16.01 -11.84
N LEU A 204 14.15 -17.01 -11.00
CA LEU A 204 14.35 -18.40 -11.46
C LEU A 204 13.04 -19.12 -11.77
N VAL A 205 11.88 -18.56 -11.45
CA VAL A 205 10.56 -19.12 -11.79
C VAL A 205 10.42 -19.43 -13.28
N TRP A 206 11.05 -18.61 -14.12
CA TRP A 206 11.04 -18.79 -15.57
C TRP A 206 11.72 -20.08 -16.06
N ILE A 207 12.64 -20.61 -15.26
CA ILE A 207 13.35 -21.89 -15.59
C ILE A 207 12.76 -23.04 -14.80
N LYS A 208 12.37 -22.84 -13.53
CA LYS A 208 11.88 -23.91 -12.66
C LYS A 208 10.65 -24.61 -13.22
N ASP A 209 9.70 -23.83 -13.73
CA ASP A 209 8.42 -24.37 -14.22
C ASP A 209 8.49 -24.79 -15.69
N PHE A 210 9.43 -24.23 -16.46
CA PHE A 210 9.56 -24.44 -17.90
C PHE A 210 11.02 -24.68 -18.31
N ALA A 211 11.64 -25.71 -17.74
CA ALA A 211 13.09 -25.98 -17.90
C ALA A 211 13.56 -26.14 -19.36
N TYR A 212 12.67 -26.54 -20.27
CA TYR A 212 12.99 -26.73 -21.68
C TYR A 212 12.63 -25.57 -22.59
N ALA A 213 12.07 -24.48 -22.02
CA ALA A 213 11.54 -23.37 -22.81
C ALA A 213 12.59 -22.31 -23.21
N GLN A 214 13.88 -22.52 -22.90
CA GLN A 214 14.97 -21.56 -23.19
C GLN A 214 14.69 -20.13 -22.72
N ASN A 215 14.16 -20.00 -21.50
CA ASN A 215 13.71 -18.72 -20.92
C ASN A 215 14.83 -17.95 -20.22
N GLU A 216 16.11 -18.24 -20.44
CA GLU A 216 17.23 -17.51 -19.81
C GLU A 216 17.19 -15.99 -20.00
N PRO A 217 16.79 -15.46 -21.16
CA PRO A 217 16.63 -14.01 -21.31
C PRO A 217 15.62 -13.40 -20.33
N MET A 218 14.53 -14.13 -20.03
CA MET A 218 13.52 -13.69 -19.05
C MET A 218 14.06 -13.70 -17.63
N VAL A 219 14.83 -14.74 -17.25
CA VAL A 219 15.50 -14.79 -15.94
C VAL A 219 16.37 -13.56 -15.68
N LYS A 220 17.14 -13.15 -16.69
CA LYS A 220 18.10 -12.03 -16.58
C LYS A 220 17.44 -10.68 -16.68
N SER A 221 16.40 -10.54 -17.48
CA SER A 221 15.95 -9.24 -17.97
C SER A 221 14.51 -8.88 -17.60
N TYR A 222 13.63 -9.85 -17.39
CA TYR A 222 12.21 -9.56 -17.23
C TYR A 222 11.90 -8.54 -16.12
N PHE A 223 12.51 -8.71 -14.95
CA PHE A 223 12.27 -7.77 -13.85
C PHE A 223 13.03 -6.46 -13.97
N SER A 224 14.20 -6.46 -14.61
CA SER A 224 15.12 -5.33 -14.59
C SER A 224 15.07 -4.45 -15.83
N HIS A 225 14.68 -5.00 -16.99
CA HIS A 225 14.75 -4.29 -18.26
C HIS A 225 13.54 -3.40 -18.50
N PRO A 226 13.73 -2.14 -18.97
CA PRO A 226 12.64 -1.17 -19.18
C PRO A 226 11.55 -1.64 -20.17
N ALA A 227 11.88 -2.51 -21.12
CA ALA A 227 10.90 -3.05 -22.07
C ALA A 227 9.74 -3.79 -21.37
N TYR A 228 9.97 -4.31 -20.17
CA TYR A 228 8.97 -5.03 -19.38
C TYR A 228 8.39 -4.21 -18.22
N ASP A 229 8.57 -2.89 -18.23
CA ASP A 229 8.14 -2.01 -17.14
C ASP A 229 6.66 -2.13 -16.83
N ASN A 230 5.84 -2.21 -17.87
CA ASN A 230 4.37 -2.26 -17.75
C ASN A 230 3.82 -3.70 -17.73
N TYR A 231 4.68 -4.70 -17.75
CA TYR A 231 4.27 -6.10 -17.61
C TYR A 231 4.09 -6.47 -16.13
N PRO A 232 3.23 -7.44 -15.82
CA PRO A 232 2.99 -7.88 -14.45
C PRO A 232 4.27 -8.37 -13.78
N VAL A 233 4.45 -8.10 -12.50
CA VAL A 233 5.57 -8.66 -11.74
C VAL A 233 5.36 -10.16 -11.51
N VAL A 234 6.39 -10.95 -11.76
CA VAL A 234 6.38 -12.42 -11.63
C VAL A 234 7.43 -12.84 -10.59
N GLY A 235 7.22 -13.99 -9.95
CA GLY A 235 8.14 -14.52 -8.94
C GLY A 235 8.00 -13.87 -7.57
N VAL A 236 6.84 -13.32 -7.26
CA VAL A 236 6.52 -12.68 -5.97
C VAL A 236 5.73 -13.65 -5.10
N THR A 237 6.23 -13.93 -3.91
CA THR A 237 5.53 -14.73 -2.90
C THR A 237 4.43 -13.91 -2.21
N TRP A 238 3.47 -14.60 -1.60
CA TRP A 238 2.43 -13.96 -0.79
C TRP A 238 2.98 -13.06 0.34
N ARG A 239 4.07 -13.46 0.98
CA ARG A 239 4.74 -12.64 2.02
C ARG A 239 5.33 -11.35 1.44
N GLN A 240 5.93 -11.42 0.26
CA GLN A 240 6.45 -10.25 -0.46
C GLN A 240 5.31 -9.33 -0.90
N ALA A 241 4.21 -9.88 -1.41
CA ALA A 241 3.03 -9.10 -1.77
C ALA A 241 2.44 -8.34 -0.56
N ARG A 242 2.35 -9.00 0.61
CA ARG A 242 1.93 -8.33 1.85
C ARG A 242 2.87 -7.21 2.27
N ALA A 243 4.18 -7.43 2.17
CA ALA A 243 5.17 -6.41 2.47
C ALA A 243 5.06 -5.20 1.52
N PHE A 244 4.80 -5.45 0.24
CA PHE A 244 4.50 -4.40 -0.73
C PHE A 244 3.26 -3.59 -0.35
N CYS A 245 2.17 -4.25 0.06
CA CYS A 245 0.96 -3.59 0.52
C CYS A 245 1.20 -2.72 1.77
N ASP A 246 1.96 -3.21 2.76
CA ASP A 246 2.34 -2.44 3.94
C ASP A 246 3.15 -1.20 3.58
N TRP A 247 4.17 -1.36 2.71
CA TRP A 247 4.96 -0.24 2.22
C TRP A 247 4.12 0.80 1.48
N ARG A 248 3.23 0.35 0.58
CA ARG A 248 2.37 1.23 -0.22
C ARG A 248 1.40 2.01 0.66
N THR A 249 0.84 1.38 1.69
CA THR A 249 -0.02 2.03 2.68
C THR A 249 0.74 3.14 3.40
N LYS A 250 1.92 2.85 3.94
CA LYS A 250 2.76 3.84 4.62
C LYS A 250 3.16 4.99 3.70
N TYR A 251 3.52 4.67 2.46
CA TYR A 251 3.87 5.69 1.47
C TYR A 251 2.69 6.63 1.16
N PHE A 252 1.49 6.09 1.07
CA PHE A 252 0.27 6.87 0.86
C PHE A 252 -0.09 7.73 2.08
N GLU A 253 0.03 7.18 3.28
CA GLU A 253 -0.19 7.92 4.54
C GLU A 253 0.79 9.08 4.68
N ASP A 254 2.07 8.86 4.39
CA ASP A 254 3.10 9.91 4.39
C ASP A 254 2.81 11.00 3.37
N PHE A 255 2.32 10.64 2.19
CA PHE A 255 1.91 11.58 1.17
C PHE A 255 0.74 12.44 1.63
N ARG A 256 -0.30 11.85 2.22
CA ARG A 256 -1.45 12.57 2.80
C ARG A 256 -1.03 13.51 3.91
N ALA A 257 -0.19 13.04 4.82
CA ALA A 257 0.31 13.85 5.93
C ALA A 257 1.05 15.12 5.45
N ARG A 258 1.75 15.03 4.32
CA ARG A 258 2.42 16.19 3.72
C ARG A 258 1.46 17.16 3.03
N GLN A 259 0.34 16.68 2.48
CA GLN A 259 -0.66 17.53 1.84
C GLN A 259 -1.55 18.26 2.86
N HIS A 260 -1.83 17.62 3.98
CA HIS A 260 -2.67 18.16 5.05
C HIS A 260 -1.86 18.93 6.11
N LYS A 261 -0.75 19.54 5.75
CA LYS A 261 -0.11 20.51 6.64
C LYS A 261 -1.11 21.62 6.89
N PRO A 262 -1.54 21.86 8.16
CA PRO A 262 -2.27 23.05 8.49
C PRO A 262 -1.39 24.24 8.08
N GLY A 263 -1.96 25.13 7.26
CA GLY A 263 -1.34 26.39 6.88
C GLY A 263 -1.15 27.29 8.08
#